data_fa240c53f197ca5cef222b9167fbda2d
#
_entry.id   fa240c53f197ca5cef222b9167fbda2d
#
_cell.length_a   1.000
_cell.length_b   1.000
_cell.length_c   1.000
_cell.angle_alpha   90.00
_cell.angle_beta   90.00
_cell.angle_gamma   90.00
#
_symmetry.space_group_name_H-M   'P 1'
#
loop_
_entity.id
_entity.type
_entity.pdbx_description
1 polymer ?
#
loop_
_entity_poly.entity_id
_entity_poly.type
_entity_poly.pdbx_seq_one_letter_code
_entity_poly.pdbx_strand_id
1 'polypeptide(L)'
;MKAIGIILAGGNNNRMKELTAKRAVPALPIAGSFRAIDFSLSSMSNSHIQTVAILTQYNACSLNEHLSSAKWWNFGRKQGGLFIFTPTVTADNSDWYRGTADAMYQNIDFLKRRHEPYVIISSGDCVYKLDFNRVLDFHIEKKSDITVVCKDMMYNDDVSRFGVVRMDDESRITEFDEKPIEASSNTISTGIYVIRRRQLIELLEAAAEENRFDFVNDILVRYKNVKKIYGYKINSYWNNIAD
;
A
#
# COMPACT_ATOMS: atom_id res chain seq x y z
N MET A 1 11.52 -5.21 -14.24
CA MET A 1 10.47 -6.28 -14.15
C MET A 1 9.09 -5.66 -14.28
N LYS A 2 8.04 -6.48 -14.56
CA LYS A 2 6.67 -5.93 -14.70
C LYS A 2 5.89 -6.14 -13.41
N ALA A 3 5.40 -5.06 -12.83
CA ALA A 3 4.53 -5.07 -11.67
C ALA A 3 3.35 -4.12 -11.87
N ILE A 4 2.27 -4.36 -11.12
CA ILE A 4 1.13 -3.45 -10.97
C ILE A 4 1.33 -2.70 -9.66
N GLY A 5 1.11 -1.39 -9.67
CA GLY A 5 0.99 -0.60 -8.45
C GLY A 5 -0.47 -0.56 -7.96
N ILE A 6 -0.67 -0.72 -6.66
CA ILE A 6 -1.93 -0.40 -5.98
C ILE A 6 -1.61 0.63 -4.91
N ILE A 7 -2.28 1.78 -4.96
CA ILE A 7 -2.16 2.82 -3.93
C ILE A 7 -3.46 2.87 -3.13
N LEU A 8 -3.35 2.61 -1.83
CA LEU A 8 -4.46 2.71 -0.89
C LEU A 8 -4.60 4.17 -0.45
N ALA A 9 -5.69 4.80 -0.85
CA ALA A 9 -5.93 6.24 -0.67
C ALA A 9 -7.33 6.53 -0.09
N GLY A 10 -7.98 5.52 0.48
CA GLY A 10 -9.37 5.58 0.95
C GLY A 10 -9.55 5.80 2.44
N GLY A 11 -8.48 5.90 3.22
CA GLY A 11 -8.53 6.02 4.67
C GLY A 11 -9.17 7.33 5.14
N ASN A 12 -9.91 7.26 6.25
CA ASN A 12 -10.40 8.42 6.98
C ASN A 12 -9.46 8.70 8.17
N ASN A 13 -8.93 9.91 8.26
CA ASN A 13 -8.07 10.31 9.35
C ASN A 13 -8.68 11.48 10.13
N ASN A 14 -9.25 11.16 11.28
CA ASN A 14 -9.86 12.15 12.18
C ASN A 14 -8.82 12.96 12.98
N ARG A 15 -7.55 12.55 13.01
CA ARG A 15 -6.49 13.22 13.78
C ARG A 15 -6.09 14.57 13.18
N MET A 16 -6.13 14.66 11.85
CA MET A 16 -5.78 15.88 11.12
C MET A 16 -6.91 16.93 11.08
N LYS A 17 -8.04 16.66 11.75
CA LYS A 17 -9.16 17.59 11.97
C LYS A 17 -9.55 18.38 10.71
N GLU A 18 -9.37 19.71 10.76
CA GLU A 18 -9.78 20.62 9.68
C GLU A 18 -9.06 20.36 8.35
N LEU A 19 -7.82 19.85 8.39
CA LEU A 19 -7.05 19.57 7.17
C LEU A 19 -7.69 18.46 6.34
N THR A 20 -8.36 17.51 6.99
CA THR A 20 -9.00 16.37 6.33
C THR A 20 -10.52 16.44 6.28
N ALA A 21 -11.12 17.50 6.83
CA ALA A 21 -12.57 17.68 6.84
C ALA A 21 -13.20 17.63 5.43
N LYS A 22 -12.46 18.09 4.40
CA LYS A 22 -12.94 18.15 3.00
C LYS A 22 -11.97 17.52 1.99
N ARG A 23 -10.86 16.91 2.45
CA ARG A 23 -9.82 16.36 1.60
C ARG A 23 -9.33 15.02 2.15
N ALA A 24 -9.07 14.07 1.27
CA ALA A 24 -8.35 12.86 1.62
C ALA A 24 -6.90 13.19 2.01
N VAL A 25 -6.33 12.46 2.97
CA VAL A 25 -4.91 12.64 3.39
C VAL A 25 -3.96 12.60 2.20
N PRO A 26 -4.06 11.66 1.25
CA PRO A 26 -3.20 11.63 0.06
C PRO A 26 -3.27 12.89 -0.82
N ALA A 27 -4.32 13.71 -0.67
CA ALA A 27 -4.50 14.97 -1.40
C ALA A 27 -3.98 16.19 -0.66
N LEU A 28 -3.43 16.04 0.54
CA LEU A 28 -2.87 17.16 1.30
C LEU A 28 -1.63 17.71 0.61
N PRO A 29 -1.52 19.06 0.52
CA PRO A 29 -0.40 19.71 -0.11
C PRO A 29 0.87 19.56 0.74
N ILE A 30 1.99 19.28 0.06
CA ILE A 30 3.32 19.18 0.66
C ILE A 30 4.25 20.06 -0.15
N ALA A 31 5.03 20.89 0.54
CA ALA A 31 6.01 21.78 -0.09
C ALA A 31 5.45 22.62 -1.27
N GLY A 32 4.23 23.11 -1.12
CA GLY A 32 3.54 23.96 -2.10
C GLY A 32 2.68 23.18 -3.08
N SER A 33 3.24 22.78 -4.22
CA SER A 33 2.47 22.22 -5.33
C SER A 33 2.25 20.71 -5.27
N PHE A 34 3.08 19.98 -4.53
CA PHE A 34 3.00 18.54 -4.42
C PHE A 34 1.91 18.10 -3.45
N ARG A 35 1.43 16.87 -3.62
CA ARG A 35 0.54 16.19 -2.68
C ARG A 35 1.21 14.90 -2.19
N ALA A 36 0.77 14.37 -1.08
CA ALA A 36 1.37 13.16 -0.51
C ALA A 36 1.43 11.99 -1.51
N ILE A 37 0.37 11.78 -2.27
CA ILE A 37 0.30 10.71 -3.26
C ILE A 37 1.34 10.82 -4.38
N ASP A 38 1.84 12.02 -4.67
CA ASP A 38 2.81 12.26 -5.74
C ASP A 38 4.13 11.53 -5.49
N PHE A 39 4.51 11.32 -4.24
CA PHE A 39 5.72 10.59 -3.87
C PHE A 39 5.60 9.10 -4.20
N SER A 40 4.44 8.49 -3.93
CA SER A 40 4.16 7.10 -4.31
C SER A 40 4.11 6.96 -5.84
N LEU A 41 3.39 7.84 -6.53
CA LEU A 41 3.28 7.82 -7.99
C LEU A 41 4.63 8.05 -8.68
N SER A 42 5.42 9.00 -8.19
CA SER A 42 6.77 9.28 -8.73
C SER A 42 7.71 8.10 -8.53
N SER A 43 7.69 7.47 -7.34
CA SER A 43 8.49 6.28 -7.07
C SER A 43 8.10 5.10 -7.98
N MET A 44 6.80 4.89 -8.23
CA MET A 44 6.31 3.89 -9.17
C MET A 44 6.73 4.19 -10.62
N SER A 45 6.51 5.44 -11.06
CA SER A 45 6.90 5.87 -12.42
C SER A 45 8.41 5.72 -12.66
N ASN A 46 9.24 6.17 -11.71
CA ASN A 46 10.70 6.06 -11.79
C ASN A 46 11.19 4.60 -11.78
N SER A 47 10.40 3.70 -11.20
CA SER A 47 10.66 2.25 -11.22
C SER A 47 10.04 1.54 -12.45
N HIS A 48 9.57 2.30 -13.43
CA HIS A 48 8.94 1.79 -14.66
C HIS A 48 7.69 0.91 -14.43
N ILE A 49 6.97 1.13 -13.33
CA ILE A 49 5.66 0.53 -13.09
C ILE A 49 4.64 1.35 -13.87
N GLN A 50 4.12 0.79 -14.95
CA GLN A 50 3.29 1.53 -15.91
C GLN A 50 1.79 1.43 -15.64
N THR A 51 1.36 0.45 -14.83
CA THR A 51 -0.04 0.20 -14.49
C THR A 51 -0.23 0.46 -13.00
N VAL A 52 -1.00 1.47 -12.65
CA VAL A 52 -1.25 1.84 -11.25
C VAL A 52 -2.73 2.01 -11.01
N ALA A 53 -3.25 1.32 -9.99
CA ALA A 53 -4.59 1.46 -9.45
C ALA A 53 -4.56 2.29 -8.16
N ILE A 54 -5.47 3.24 -8.03
CA ILE A 54 -5.63 4.02 -6.81
C ILE A 54 -7.02 3.73 -6.26
N LEU A 55 -7.08 3.24 -5.02
CA LEU A 55 -8.33 2.92 -4.34
C LEU A 55 -8.69 4.08 -3.41
N THR A 56 -9.72 4.84 -3.76
CA THR A 56 -10.16 6.04 -3.05
C THR A 56 -11.54 5.83 -2.42
N GLN A 57 -11.84 6.56 -1.36
CA GLN A 57 -13.15 6.50 -0.71
C GLN A 57 -13.53 7.85 -0.07
N TYR A 58 -12.96 8.18 1.09
CA TYR A 58 -13.30 9.40 1.82
C TYR A 58 -12.72 10.65 1.16
N ASN A 59 -13.58 11.69 1.03
CA ASN A 59 -13.19 13.02 0.55
C ASN A 59 -12.34 13.02 -0.72
N ALA A 60 -12.65 12.08 -1.64
CA ALA A 60 -11.83 11.79 -2.81
C ALA A 60 -11.90 12.86 -3.91
N CYS A 61 -12.84 13.81 -3.87
CA CYS A 61 -13.08 14.78 -4.94
C CYS A 61 -11.80 15.51 -5.38
N SER A 62 -11.11 16.19 -4.44
CA SER A 62 -9.89 16.94 -4.75
C SER A 62 -8.70 16.04 -5.09
N LEU A 63 -8.70 14.78 -4.64
CA LEU A 63 -7.72 13.79 -5.03
C LEU A 63 -7.93 13.36 -6.47
N ASN A 64 -9.16 13.01 -6.84
CA ASN A 64 -9.53 12.59 -8.19
C ASN A 64 -9.28 13.70 -9.22
N GLU A 65 -9.57 14.96 -8.84
CA GLU A 65 -9.24 16.12 -9.66
C GLU A 65 -7.73 16.25 -9.92
N HIS A 66 -6.90 16.11 -8.88
CA HIS A 66 -5.44 16.13 -9.01
C HIS A 66 -4.93 15.00 -9.92
N LEU A 67 -5.50 13.82 -9.78
CA LEU A 67 -5.12 12.61 -10.54
C LEU A 67 -5.64 12.62 -11.99
N SER A 68 -6.57 13.49 -12.34
CA SER A 68 -7.16 13.55 -13.69
C SER A 68 -6.11 13.81 -14.77
N SER A 69 -4.99 14.45 -14.42
CA SER A 69 -3.85 14.66 -15.31
C SER A 69 -2.73 13.65 -15.04
N ALA A 70 -2.88 12.42 -15.56
CA ALA A 70 -1.87 11.37 -15.46
C ALA A 70 -0.53 11.69 -16.16
N LYS A 71 -0.44 12.81 -16.89
CA LYS A 71 0.74 13.23 -17.66
C LYS A 71 1.98 13.48 -16.78
N TRP A 72 1.79 14.00 -15.58
CA TRP A 72 2.88 14.33 -14.66
C TRP A 72 3.76 13.14 -14.27
N TRP A 73 3.16 11.94 -14.21
CA TRP A 73 3.86 10.70 -13.84
C TRP A 73 4.04 9.76 -15.03
N ASN A 74 3.75 10.22 -16.27
CA ASN A 74 3.94 9.46 -17.50
C ASN A 74 3.10 8.16 -17.58
N PHE A 75 1.93 8.13 -16.95
CA PHE A 75 0.99 7.00 -17.03
C PHE A 75 0.03 7.05 -18.22
N GLY A 76 0.20 7.99 -19.15
CA GLY A 76 -0.67 8.17 -20.31
C GLY A 76 -0.26 7.42 -21.59
N ARG A 77 0.58 6.38 -21.50
CA ARG A 77 1.08 5.62 -22.65
C ARG A 77 0.07 4.56 -23.13
N LYS A 78 0.26 4.04 -24.36
CA LYS A 78 -0.58 2.99 -24.97
C LYS A 78 -0.67 1.70 -24.12
N GLN A 79 0.35 1.41 -23.32
CA GLN A 79 0.38 0.25 -22.42
C GLN A 79 0.48 0.75 -20.96
N GLY A 80 -0.45 0.30 -20.12
CA GLY A 80 -0.56 0.72 -18.72
C GLY A 80 -1.64 1.78 -18.52
N GLY A 81 -1.47 2.60 -17.50
CA GLY A 81 -2.38 3.70 -17.15
C GLY A 81 -2.54 3.90 -15.65
N LEU A 82 -3.13 5.04 -15.31
CA LEU A 82 -3.58 5.36 -13.97
C LEU A 82 -5.09 5.09 -13.88
N PHE A 83 -5.48 4.20 -12.97
CA PHE A 83 -6.87 3.77 -12.77
C PHE A 83 -7.32 4.19 -11.38
N ILE A 84 -8.41 4.93 -11.32
CA ILE A 84 -8.98 5.40 -10.04
C ILE A 84 -10.25 4.60 -9.80
N PHE A 85 -10.30 3.93 -8.65
CA PHE A 85 -11.44 3.15 -8.20
C PHE A 85 -12.04 3.75 -6.93
N THR A 86 -13.36 3.88 -6.96
CA THR A 86 -14.18 4.27 -5.80
C THR A 86 -15.14 3.13 -5.49
N PRO A 87 -15.70 3.04 -4.29
CA PRO A 87 -16.79 2.10 -4.02
C PRO A 87 -17.90 2.29 -5.05
N THR A 88 -18.36 1.18 -5.62
CA THR A 88 -19.36 1.20 -6.68
C THR A 88 -20.53 0.31 -6.27
N VAL A 89 -21.74 0.84 -6.39
CA VAL A 89 -22.94 0.04 -6.20
C VAL A 89 -23.10 -0.93 -7.37
N THR A 90 -23.18 -2.22 -7.08
CA THR A 90 -23.44 -3.30 -8.02
C THR A 90 -24.64 -4.11 -7.56
N ALA A 91 -25.07 -5.11 -8.34
CA ALA A 91 -26.14 -6.02 -7.94
C ALA A 91 -25.78 -6.80 -6.65
N ASP A 92 -24.50 -7.09 -6.45
CA ASP A 92 -23.98 -7.92 -5.37
C ASP A 92 -23.40 -7.13 -4.19
N ASN A 93 -23.17 -5.82 -4.37
CA ASN A 93 -22.55 -4.97 -3.35
C ASN A 93 -23.05 -3.53 -3.44
N SER A 94 -23.51 -3.00 -2.30
CA SER A 94 -23.93 -1.59 -2.13
C SER A 94 -23.08 -0.86 -1.09
N ASP A 95 -22.07 -1.52 -0.53
CA ASP A 95 -21.32 -1.02 0.63
C ASP A 95 -20.06 -0.26 0.22
N TRP A 96 -19.60 0.56 1.15
CA TRP A 96 -18.27 1.16 1.13
C TRP A 96 -17.20 0.07 1.30
N TYR A 97 -15.94 0.40 0.98
CA TYR A 97 -14.83 -0.48 1.35
C TYR A 97 -14.75 -0.60 2.87
N ARG A 98 -14.91 -1.80 3.38
CA ARG A 98 -14.90 -2.12 4.82
C ARG A 98 -13.50 -2.22 5.40
N GLY A 99 -12.48 -2.28 4.53
CA GLY A 99 -11.07 -2.36 4.89
C GLY A 99 -10.18 -2.42 3.66
N THR A 100 -8.88 -2.52 3.88
CA THR A 100 -7.86 -2.48 2.82
C THR A 100 -7.88 -3.72 1.93
N ALA A 101 -8.16 -4.90 2.48
CA ALA A 101 -8.35 -6.12 1.70
C ALA A 101 -9.66 -6.08 0.90
N ASP A 102 -10.74 -5.59 1.52
CA ASP A 102 -12.04 -5.45 0.86
C ASP A 102 -11.98 -4.48 -0.33
N ALA A 103 -11.26 -3.35 -0.17
CA ALA A 103 -11.04 -2.41 -1.26
C ALA A 103 -10.36 -3.05 -2.47
N MET A 104 -9.37 -3.91 -2.24
CA MET A 104 -8.71 -4.65 -3.31
C MET A 104 -9.61 -5.76 -3.88
N TYR A 105 -10.38 -6.44 -3.03
CA TYR A 105 -11.28 -7.51 -3.44
C TYR A 105 -12.43 -6.99 -4.31
N GLN A 106 -13.07 -5.89 -3.95
CA GLN A 106 -14.14 -5.28 -4.78
C GLN A 106 -13.65 -4.88 -6.17
N ASN A 107 -12.33 -4.70 -6.35
CA ASN A 107 -11.69 -4.38 -7.63
C ASN A 107 -10.85 -5.55 -8.19
N ILE A 108 -11.13 -6.79 -7.77
CA ILE A 108 -10.31 -7.98 -8.09
C ILE A 108 -10.25 -8.26 -9.59
N ASP A 109 -11.29 -7.93 -10.31
CA ASP A 109 -11.35 -8.08 -11.77
C ASP A 109 -10.27 -7.27 -12.50
N PHE A 110 -9.89 -6.13 -11.93
CA PHE A 110 -8.74 -5.37 -12.45
C PHE A 110 -7.48 -6.22 -12.39
N LEU A 111 -7.21 -6.90 -11.28
CA LEU A 111 -6.06 -7.79 -11.12
C LEU A 111 -6.16 -9.04 -12.01
N LYS A 112 -7.35 -9.64 -12.12
CA LYS A 112 -7.58 -10.84 -12.93
C LYS A 112 -7.31 -10.62 -14.42
N ARG A 113 -7.63 -9.44 -14.93
CA ARG A 113 -7.43 -9.05 -16.34
C ARG A 113 -5.99 -8.66 -16.68
N ARG A 114 -5.06 -8.61 -15.71
CA ARG A 114 -3.67 -8.22 -15.91
C ARG A 114 -2.75 -9.42 -16.05
N HIS A 115 -1.57 -9.14 -16.62
CA HIS A 115 -0.57 -10.18 -16.90
C HIS A 115 0.74 -9.98 -16.12
N GLU A 116 0.93 -8.83 -15.50
CA GLU A 116 2.08 -8.54 -14.67
C GLU A 116 2.16 -9.54 -13.50
N PRO A 117 3.35 -10.14 -13.24
CA PRO A 117 3.46 -11.21 -12.26
C PRO A 117 3.40 -10.73 -10.80
N TYR A 118 3.74 -9.46 -10.54
CA TYR A 118 3.84 -8.90 -9.19
C TYR A 118 2.89 -7.73 -8.99
N VAL A 119 2.51 -7.52 -7.75
CA VAL A 119 1.75 -6.35 -7.27
C VAL A 119 2.55 -5.67 -6.18
N ILE A 120 2.66 -4.36 -6.27
CA ILE A 120 3.21 -3.49 -5.24
C ILE A 120 2.04 -2.73 -4.64
N ILE A 121 1.78 -2.94 -3.36
CA ILE A 121 0.77 -2.23 -2.59
C ILE A 121 1.49 -1.14 -1.81
N SER A 122 0.99 0.09 -1.84
CA SER A 122 1.56 1.23 -1.12
C SER A 122 0.46 2.09 -0.52
N SER A 123 0.72 2.70 0.63
CA SER A 123 -0.14 3.76 1.16
C SER A 123 0.07 5.07 0.40
N GLY A 124 -1.00 5.84 0.21
CA GLY A 124 -0.96 7.14 -0.47
C GLY A 124 -0.66 8.34 0.44
N ASP A 125 -0.51 8.11 1.74
CA ASP A 125 -0.33 9.13 2.78
C ASP A 125 1.12 9.24 3.29
N CYS A 126 2.07 8.67 2.55
CA CYS A 126 3.48 8.64 2.93
C CYS A 126 4.34 9.45 1.97
N VAL A 127 5.35 10.11 2.54
CA VAL A 127 6.41 10.84 1.80
C VAL A 127 7.68 10.00 1.82
N TYR A 128 8.10 9.54 0.65
CA TYR A 128 9.30 8.73 0.50
C TYR A 128 9.86 8.77 -0.92
N LYS A 129 11.09 8.31 -1.06
CA LYS A 129 11.71 8.01 -2.35
C LYS A 129 12.22 6.57 -2.32
N LEU A 130 11.67 5.71 -3.17
CA LEU A 130 12.00 4.29 -3.20
C LEU A 130 12.15 3.80 -4.64
N ASP A 131 13.22 3.04 -4.89
CA ASP A 131 13.37 2.27 -6.12
C ASP A 131 12.74 0.89 -5.93
N PHE A 132 11.55 0.71 -6.47
CA PHE A 132 10.80 -0.53 -6.38
C PHE A 132 11.47 -1.70 -7.13
N ASN A 133 12.37 -1.45 -8.07
CA ASN A 133 13.10 -2.53 -8.72
C ASN A 133 13.97 -3.29 -7.72
N ARG A 134 14.63 -2.57 -6.81
CA ARG A 134 15.44 -3.20 -5.74
C ARG A 134 14.60 -4.04 -4.79
N VAL A 135 13.39 -3.58 -4.47
CA VAL A 135 12.45 -4.35 -3.61
C VAL A 135 11.97 -5.61 -4.34
N LEU A 136 11.68 -5.50 -5.63
CA LEU A 136 11.30 -6.64 -6.48
C LEU A 136 12.44 -7.65 -6.62
N ASP A 137 13.68 -7.19 -6.83
CA ASP A 137 14.85 -8.06 -6.92
C ASP A 137 15.04 -8.84 -5.62
N PHE A 138 14.95 -8.17 -4.47
CA PHE A 138 15.00 -8.81 -3.16
C PHE A 138 13.87 -9.84 -2.97
N HIS A 139 12.64 -9.48 -3.36
CA HIS A 139 11.47 -10.38 -3.27
C HIS A 139 11.71 -11.68 -4.03
N ILE A 140 12.32 -11.59 -5.21
CA ILE A 140 12.60 -12.74 -6.07
C ILE A 140 13.77 -13.55 -5.53
N GLU A 141 14.86 -12.90 -5.12
CA GLU A 141 16.04 -13.53 -4.55
C GLU A 141 15.69 -14.37 -3.32
N LYS A 142 14.92 -13.79 -2.39
CA LYS A 142 14.43 -14.48 -1.18
C LYS A 142 13.35 -15.52 -1.46
N LYS A 143 12.83 -15.61 -2.68
CA LYS A 143 11.66 -16.43 -3.03
C LYS A 143 10.50 -16.18 -2.06
N SER A 144 10.32 -14.91 -1.74
CA SER A 144 9.35 -14.44 -0.77
C SER A 144 7.91 -14.67 -1.27
N ASP A 145 6.99 -14.99 -0.39
CA ASP A 145 5.57 -14.94 -0.68
C ASP A 145 5.07 -13.49 -0.58
N ILE A 146 5.47 -12.80 0.49
CA ILE A 146 5.17 -11.38 0.70
C ILE A 146 6.44 -10.70 1.19
N THR A 147 6.80 -9.57 0.59
CA THR A 147 7.88 -8.71 1.08
C THR A 147 7.26 -7.44 1.67
N VAL A 148 7.63 -7.12 2.90
CA VAL A 148 7.24 -5.91 3.61
C VAL A 148 8.41 -4.94 3.56
N VAL A 149 8.19 -3.71 3.12
CA VAL A 149 9.21 -2.66 3.23
C VAL A 149 9.20 -2.13 4.66
N CYS A 150 10.35 -2.18 5.31
CA CYS A 150 10.54 -1.86 6.72
C CYS A 150 11.51 -0.70 6.90
N LYS A 151 11.37 0.01 8.00
CA LYS A 151 12.27 1.08 8.42
C LYS A 151 12.56 0.97 9.90
N ASP A 152 13.83 1.15 10.27
CA ASP A 152 14.20 1.32 11.68
C ASP A 152 13.95 2.78 12.09
N MET A 153 13.15 2.96 13.11
CA MET A 153 12.85 4.25 13.73
C MET A 153 13.85 4.54 14.85
N MET A 154 13.96 5.81 15.25
CA MET A 154 14.82 6.16 16.37
C MET A 154 14.22 5.64 17.69
N TYR A 155 15.06 5.43 18.69
CA TYR A 155 14.64 4.84 19.96
C TYR A 155 13.52 5.62 20.67
N ASN A 156 13.44 6.94 20.45
CA ASN A 156 12.45 7.82 21.08
C ASN A 156 11.20 8.05 20.21
N ASP A 157 11.14 7.46 19.02
CA ASP A 157 9.97 7.63 18.14
C ASP A 157 8.81 6.75 18.63
N ASP A 158 7.60 7.29 18.57
CA ASP A 158 6.39 6.53 18.86
C ASP A 158 6.05 5.62 17.67
N VAL A 159 6.33 4.33 17.82
CA VAL A 159 6.07 3.30 16.81
C VAL A 159 4.71 2.60 16.99
N SER A 160 3.98 2.89 18.07
CA SER A 160 2.70 2.24 18.41
C SER A 160 1.60 2.42 17.37
N ARG A 161 1.80 3.34 16.43
CA ARG A 161 0.86 3.66 15.34
C ARG A 161 1.07 2.85 14.07
N PHE A 162 2.15 2.10 14.00
CA PHE A 162 2.56 1.32 12.84
C PHE A 162 2.50 -0.17 13.13
N GLY A 163 2.55 -0.96 12.09
CA GLY A 163 2.87 -2.37 12.23
C GLY A 163 4.33 -2.51 12.65
N VAL A 164 4.58 -3.12 13.81
CA VAL A 164 5.93 -3.36 14.34
C VAL A 164 6.37 -4.76 13.96
N VAL A 165 7.61 -4.91 13.50
CA VAL A 165 8.12 -6.18 13.02
C VAL A 165 9.43 -6.55 13.70
N ARG A 166 9.63 -7.86 13.91
CA ARG A 166 10.93 -8.47 14.18
C ARG A 166 11.35 -9.36 13.03
N MET A 167 12.64 -9.38 12.76
CA MET A 167 13.22 -10.18 11.69
C MET A 167 14.42 -10.94 12.24
N ASP A 168 14.64 -12.12 11.68
CA ASP A 168 15.89 -12.87 11.88
C ASP A 168 17.04 -12.32 11.01
N ASP A 169 18.22 -12.94 11.13
CA ASP A 169 19.44 -12.55 10.41
C ASP A 169 19.30 -12.68 8.88
N GLU A 170 18.35 -13.49 8.42
CA GLU A 170 18.03 -13.65 7.00
C GLU A 170 16.98 -12.68 6.49
N SER A 171 16.53 -11.75 7.34
CA SER A 171 15.46 -10.79 7.10
C SER A 171 14.06 -11.42 7.00
N ARG A 172 13.86 -12.63 7.49
CA ARG A 172 12.53 -13.24 7.60
C ARG A 172 11.80 -12.61 8.77
N ILE A 173 10.54 -12.20 8.55
CA ILE A 173 9.70 -11.66 9.61
C ILE A 173 9.27 -12.81 10.51
N THR A 174 9.65 -12.73 11.78
CA THR A 174 9.32 -13.70 12.84
C THR A 174 8.13 -13.22 13.66
N GLU A 175 8.01 -11.90 13.88
CA GLU A 175 6.90 -11.28 14.58
C GLU A 175 6.37 -10.09 13.77
N PHE A 176 5.07 -9.93 13.77
CA PHE A 176 4.38 -8.80 13.16
C PHE A 176 3.18 -8.44 14.06
N ASP A 177 3.21 -7.27 14.66
CA ASP A 177 2.18 -6.76 15.55
C ASP A 177 1.63 -5.44 14.98
N GLU A 178 0.35 -5.43 14.63
CA GLU A 178 -0.30 -4.22 14.10
C GLU A 178 -0.71 -3.29 15.22
N LYS A 179 -0.09 -2.11 15.27
CA LYS A 179 -0.37 -1.05 16.24
C LYS A 179 -0.37 -1.54 17.70
N PRO A 180 0.72 -2.13 18.16
CA PRO A 180 0.79 -2.68 19.51
C PRO A 180 0.78 -1.57 20.57
N ILE A 181 0.21 -1.88 21.74
CA ILE A 181 0.27 -0.97 22.90
C ILE A 181 1.72 -0.85 23.40
N GLU A 182 2.43 -1.97 23.42
CA GLU A 182 3.85 -2.05 23.76
C GLU A 182 4.61 -2.62 22.57
N ALA A 183 5.50 -1.83 22.01
CA ALA A 183 6.26 -2.22 20.83
C ALA A 183 7.41 -3.18 21.20
N SER A 184 7.49 -4.30 20.51
CA SER A 184 8.55 -5.31 20.70
C SER A 184 9.86 -4.96 19.97
N SER A 185 9.84 -3.95 19.09
CA SER A 185 10.94 -3.54 18.20
C SER A 185 10.75 -2.09 17.74
N ASN A 186 11.82 -1.45 17.28
CA ASN A 186 11.76 -0.14 16.63
C ASN A 186 11.70 -0.25 15.09
N THR A 187 11.64 -1.45 14.54
CA THR A 187 11.48 -1.67 13.11
C THR A 187 9.99 -1.67 12.76
N ILE A 188 9.58 -0.77 11.89
CA ILE A 188 8.18 -0.63 11.47
C ILE A 188 7.96 -1.09 10.03
N SER A 189 6.72 -1.50 9.75
CA SER A 189 6.20 -1.63 8.39
C SER A 189 5.85 -0.25 7.84
N THR A 190 6.34 0.07 6.65
CA THR A 190 6.08 1.36 5.99
C THR A 190 4.76 1.41 5.24
N GLY A 191 3.94 0.36 5.31
CA GLY A 191 2.71 0.25 4.52
C GLY A 191 2.97 -0.03 3.02
N ILE A 192 4.14 -0.55 2.70
CA ILE A 192 4.53 -0.92 1.33
C ILE A 192 4.81 -2.42 1.28
N TYR A 193 4.18 -3.10 0.33
CA TYR A 193 4.23 -4.56 0.22
C TYR A 193 4.44 -4.99 -1.23
N VAL A 194 5.17 -6.10 -1.42
CA VAL A 194 5.31 -6.79 -2.72
C VAL A 194 4.79 -8.21 -2.58
N ILE A 195 3.96 -8.62 -3.53
CA ILE A 195 3.34 -9.95 -3.55
C ILE A 195 3.14 -10.42 -4.99
N ARG A 196 3.15 -11.73 -5.24
CA ARG A 196 2.77 -12.28 -6.54
C ARG A 196 1.30 -12.05 -6.81
N ARG A 197 0.95 -11.55 -8.01
CA ARG A 197 -0.43 -11.21 -8.36
C ARG A 197 -1.42 -12.37 -8.15
N ARG A 198 -1.07 -13.58 -8.56
CA ARG A 198 -1.94 -14.76 -8.38
C ARG A 198 -2.19 -15.05 -6.90
N GLN A 199 -1.13 -15.01 -6.10
CA GLN A 199 -1.22 -15.23 -4.67
C GLN A 199 -2.05 -14.15 -3.96
N LEU A 200 -1.94 -12.88 -4.38
CA LEU A 200 -2.78 -11.80 -3.85
C LEU A 200 -4.25 -12.09 -4.14
N ILE A 201 -4.59 -12.49 -5.37
CA ILE A 201 -5.96 -12.84 -5.76
C ILE A 201 -6.51 -13.96 -4.86
N GLU A 202 -5.78 -15.06 -4.70
CA GLU A 202 -6.15 -16.19 -3.85
C GLU A 202 -6.39 -15.78 -2.38
N LEU A 203 -5.51 -14.94 -1.83
CA LEU A 203 -5.63 -14.46 -0.45
C LEU A 203 -6.81 -13.51 -0.25
N LEU A 204 -7.09 -12.65 -1.26
CA LEU A 204 -8.24 -11.75 -1.20
C LEU A 204 -9.57 -12.50 -1.33
N GLU A 205 -9.66 -13.51 -2.19
CA GLU A 205 -10.84 -14.37 -2.32
C GLU A 205 -11.12 -15.13 -1.03
N ALA A 206 -10.09 -15.77 -0.45
CA ALA A 206 -10.21 -16.46 0.82
C ALA A 206 -10.61 -15.53 1.99
N ALA A 207 -10.06 -14.31 2.03
CA ALA A 207 -10.42 -13.34 3.05
C ALA A 207 -11.88 -12.86 2.91
N ALA A 208 -12.34 -12.66 1.68
CA ALA A 208 -13.74 -12.27 1.43
C ALA A 208 -14.74 -13.35 1.82
N GLU A 209 -14.47 -14.63 1.51
CA GLU A 209 -15.30 -15.77 1.92
C GLU A 209 -15.43 -15.87 3.45
N GLU A 210 -14.39 -15.48 4.19
CA GLU A 210 -14.38 -15.48 5.65
C GLU A 210 -14.86 -14.16 6.28
N ASN A 211 -15.36 -13.19 5.49
CA ASN A 211 -15.73 -11.85 5.93
C ASN A 211 -14.60 -11.12 6.65
N ARG A 212 -13.40 -11.17 6.10
CA ARG A 212 -12.19 -10.48 6.58
C ARG A 212 -11.80 -9.39 5.62
N PHE A 213 -11.54 -8.20 6.15
CA PHE A 213 -11.51 -6.98 5.34
C PHE A 213 -10.18 -6.21 5.41
N ASP A 214 -9.34 -6.51 6.40
CA ASP A 214 -8.07 -5.80 6.62
C ASP A 214 -6.88 -6.59 6.06
N PHE A 215 -6.07 -5.94 5.23
CA PHE A 215 -4.92 -6.61 4.59
C PHE A 215 -3.82 -6.97 5.60
N VAL A 216 -3.59 -6.11 6.59
CA VAL A 216 -2.52 -6.32 7.56
C VAL A 216 -2.92 -7.40 8.55
N ASN A 217 -4.03 -7.22 9.25
CA ASN A 217 -4.47 -8.16 10.29
C ASN A 217 -4.90 -9.50 9.70
N ASP A 218 -5.70 -9.47 8.64
CA ASP A 218 -6.38 -10.66 8.13
C ASP A 218 -5.53 -11.44 7.12
N ILE A 219 -4.50 -10.83 6.55
CA ILE A 219 -3.58 -11.51 5.63
C ILE A 219 -2.17 -11.58 6.20
N LEU A 220 -1.49 -10.44 6.49
CA LEU A 220 -0.09 -10.48 6.91
C LEU A 220 0.09 -11.17 8.26
N VAL A 221 -0.59 -10.69 9.30
CA VAL A 221 -0.48 -11.22 10.67
C VAL A 221 -0.94 -12.68 10.72
N ARG A 222 -2.07 -12.97 10.08
CA ARG A 222 -2.65 -14.33 10.07
C ARG A 222 -1.74 -15.36 9.40
N TYR A 223 -1.15 -15.01 8.26
CA TYR A 223 -0.35 -15.96 7.48
C TYR A 223 1.15 -15.90 7.76
N LYS A 224 1.62 -15.09 8.74
CA LYS A 224 3.04 -14.91 9.04
C LYS A 224 3.81 -16.21 9.31
N ASN A 225 3.16 -17.19 9.92
CA ASN A 225 3.78 -18.47 10.25
C ASN A 225 3.68 -19.52 9.11
N VAL A 226 2.81 -19.28 8.12
CA VAL A 226 2.54 -20.22 7.01
C VAL A 226 3.25 -19.76 5.74
N LYS A 227 3.28 -18.45 5.50
CA LYS A 227 3.91 -17.83 4.32
C LYS A 227 5.34 -17.39 4.61
N LYS A 228 6.15 -17.33 3.57
CA LYS A 228 7.50 -16.77 3.63
C LYS A 228 7.40 -15.25 3.52
N ILE A 229 7.35 -14.56 4.65
CA ILE A 229 7.29 -13.10 4.71
C ILE A 229 8.66 -12.57 5.08
N TYR A 230 9.22 -11.69 4.24
CA TYR A 230 10.52 -11.06 4.45
C TYR A 230 10.41 -9.54 4.55
N GLY A 231 11.27 -8.94 5.37
CA GLY A 231 11.37 -7.50 5.51
C GLY A 231 12.51 -6.94 4.67
N TYR A 232 12.21 -5.97 3.82
CA TYR A 232 13.20 -5.19 3.09
C TYR A 232 13.45 -3.86 3.81
N LYS A 233 14.58 -3.71 4.49
CA LYS A 233 14.92 -2.49 5.22
C LYS A 233 15.35 -1.36 4.30
N ILE A 234 14.79 -0.17 4.50
CA ILE A 234 15.19 1.06 3.82
C ILE A 234 15.90 2.01 4.78
N ASN A 235 16.96 2.66 4.27
CA ASN A 235 17.69 3.71 4.98
C ASN A 235 17.32 5.11 4.46
N SER A 236 16.51 5.19 3.39
CA SER A 236 16.06 6.45 2.81
C SER A 236 15.00 7.13 3.69
N TYR A 237 14.77 8.41 3.42
CA TYR A 237 13.69 9.15 4.06
C TYR A 237 12.34 8.49 3.78
N TRP A 238 11.57 8.31 4.82
CA TRP A 238 10.17 7.91 4.80
C TRP A 238 9.47 8.54 5.99
N ASN A 239 8.29 9.08 5.78
CA ASN A 239 7.42 9.59 6.83
C ASN A 239 5.95 9.43 6.44
N ASN A 240 5.10 9.10 7.40
CA ASN A 240 3.66 9.12 7.24
C ASN A 240 3.16 10.51 7.63
N ILE A 241 2.35 11.15 6.78
CA ILE A 241 1.83 12.49 7.06
C ILE A 241 0.50 12.49 7.79
N ALA A 242 -0.08 11.32 8.00
CA ALA A 242 -1.35 11.15 8.72
C ALA A 242 -1.19 11.16 10.25
N ASP A 243 0.02 11.44 10.72
CA ASP A 243 0.41 11.48 12.14
C ASP A 243 0.57 12.88 12.69
#